data_a55e4f1cecf346dced58d555a412eb72
#
_entry.id   a55e4f1cecf346dced58d555a412eb72
#
_cell.length_a   1.000
_cell.length_b   1.000
_cell.length_c   1.000
_cell.angle_alpha   90.00
_cell.angle_beta   90.00
_cell.angle_gamma   90.00
#
_symmetry.space_group_name_H-M   'P 1'
#
loop_
_entity.id
_entity.type
_entity.pdbx_description
1 polymer ?
#
loop_
_entity_poly.entity_id
_entity_poly.type
_entity_poly.pdbx_seq_one_letter_code
_entity_poly.pdbx_strand_id
1 'polypeptide(L)'
;AQIRLEEAVAIKKDDRFIIRFYSPLITIGGGKVLEVSPEKHKRFDEEAIEAMKIKDCGNIKDTAELVIREKSRYFLGKGYFAAKLRLDPAELEEIAESLAGEGKIRILRKEYLIHRDYLGNIRDFSRTLLEEYHSKNSISEGMNKEEFKSRINQRFKLPDAKFADELIALLEAENLIKIGEKSVALADFSVSYTPEMEAVKQRILKMYAERKYEMPTNEEVLQEAARSEKEKSNVRHIIDALARDGALVKLNYQYCIDRQAFDSALDGLREKVKKDGQITMAEFRDMIGTSRKYAVEILEYLDEKKITMKVDDARVLL
;
A
#
# COMPACT_ATOMS: atom_id res chain seq x y z
N ALA A 1 -8.63 -2.58 -42.23
CA ALA A 1 -8.92 -1.14 -42.37
C ALA A 1 -10.05 -0.75 -41.42
N GLN A 2 -10.08 0.51 -40.97
CA GLN A 2 -11.21 1.10 -40.25
C GLN A 2 -11.97 2.00 -41.24
N ILE A 3 -13.25 1.72 -41.44
CA ILE A 3 -14.11 2.44 -42.39
C ILE A 3 -15.15 3.22 -41.58
N ARG A 4 -15.25 4.51 -41.79
CA ARG A 4 -16.31 5.37 -41.27
C ARG A 4 -17.38 5.56 -42.31
N LEU A 5 -18.61 5.21 -41.94
CA LEU A 5 -19.76 5.40 -42.83
C LEU A 5 -20.39 6.78 -42.56
N GLU A 6 -21.00 7.37 -43.58
CA GLU A 6 -21.71 8.66 -43.50
C GLU A 6 -23.06 8.48 -42.79
N GLU A 7 -23.71 7.33 -43.00
CA GLU A 7 -25.00 7.00 -42.42
C GLU A 7 -24.89 5.80 -41.46
N ALA A 8 -25.79 5.70 -40.51
CA ALA A 8 -25.88 4.57 -39.61
C ALA A 8 -26.41 3.33 -40.32
N VAL A 9 -25.67 2.24 -40.28
CA VAL A 9 -26.02 0.97 -40.91
C VAL A 9 -26.08 -0.13 -39.85
N ALA A 10 -27.11 -0.97 -39.93
CA ALA A 10 -27.23 -2.15 -39.10
C ALA A 10 -26.30 -3.26 -39.62
N ILE A 11 -25.14 -3.41 -39.01
CA ILE A 11 -24.14 -4.45 -39.34
C ILE A 11 -23.75 -5.23 -38.08
N LYS A 12 -23.30 -6.46 -38.28
CA LYS A 12 -22.77 -7.31 -37.20
C LYS A 12 -21.40 -7.88 -37.57
N LYS A 13 -20.67 -8.38 -36.59
CA LYS A 13 -19.44 -9.11 -36.80
C LYS A 13 -19.69 -10.25 -37.81
N ASP A 14 -18.73 -10.50 -38.69
CA ASP A 14 -18.71 -11.49 -39.76
C ASP A 14 -19.59 -11.18 -40.96
N ASP A 15 -20.32 -10.06 -40.97
CA ASP A 15 -21.00 -9.61 -42.21
C ASP A 15 -19.98 -9.29 -43.30
N ARG A 16 -20.32 -9.67 -44.54
CA ARG A 16 -19.49 -9.39 -45.70
C ARG A 16 -19.94 -8.11 -46.38
N PHE A 17 -19.01 -7.31 -46.86
CA PHE A 17 -19.28 -6.07 -47.57
C PHE A 17 -18.48 -5.96 -48.86
N ILE A 18 -18.97 -5.19 -49.82
CA ILE A 18 -18.31 -4.86 -51.08
C ILE A 18 -18.12 -3.34 -51.13
N ILE A 19 -16.97 -2.90 -51.59
CA ILE A 19 -16.66 -1.49 -51.84
C ILE A 19 -16.66 -1.24 -53.34
N ARG A 20 -17.40 -0.20 -53.76
CA ARG A 20 -17.50 0.21 -55.18
C ARG A 20 -17.30 1.71 -55.31
N PHE A 21 -16.77 2.15 -56.43
CA PHE A 21 -16.88 3.55 -56.80
C PHE A 21 -18.32 3.89 -57.15
N TYR A 22 -18.73 5.12 -56.85
CA TYR A 22 -20.07 5.59 -57.18
C TYR A 22 -20.28 5.76 -58.67
N SER A 23 -19.26 6.30 -59.37
CA SER A 23 -19.31 6.49 -60.81
C SER A 23 -17.89 6.45 -61.39
N PRO A 24 -17.59 5.59 -62.40
CA PRO A 24 -18.38 4.44 -62.77
C PRO A 24 -18.50 3.37 -61.72
N LEU A 25 -19.54 2.54 -61.77
CA LEU A 25 -19.84 1.50 -60.77
C LEU A 25 -18.85 0.33 -60.88
N ILE A 26 -17.61 0.56 -60.40
CA ILE A 26 -16.52 -0.42 -60.43
C ILE A 26 -16.30 -0.96 -59.02
N THR A 27 -16.29 -2.28 -58.85
CA THR A 27 -15.92 -2.92 -57.58
C THR A 27 -14.41 -2.78 -57.38
N ILE A 28 -14.02 -2.21 -56.26
CA ILE A 28 -12.62 -2.00 -55.88
C ILE A 28 -12.14 -2.93 -54.76
N GLY A 29 -13.06 -3.57 -54.06
CA GLY A 29 -12.71 -4.50 -53.01
C GLY A 29 -13.92 -4.92 -52.19
N GLY A 30 -13.65 -5.56 -51.09
CA GLY A 30 -14.62 -6.02 -50.12
C GLY A 30 -13.92 -6.62 -48.91
N GLY A 31 -14.69 -7.08 -47.96
CA GLY A 31 -14.15 -7.66 -46.76
C GLY A 31 -15.22 -8.25 -45.84
N LYS A 32 -14.76 -8.58 -44.66
CA LYS A 32 -15.57 -9.07 -43.55
C LYS A 32 -15.47 -8.09 -42.37
N VAL A 33 -16.57 -7.85 -41.72
CA VAL A 33 -16.62 -6.98 -40.52
C VAL A 33 -16.04 -7.73 -39.32
N LEU A 34 -14.92 -7.25 -38.80
CA LEU A 34 -14.25 -7.82 -37.63
C LEU A 34 -14.82 -7.25 -36.34
N GLU A 35 -15.16 -5.97 -36.33
CA GLU A 35 -15.72 -5.28 -35.15
C GLU A 35 -16.66 -4.14 -35.60
N VAL A 36 -17.74 -3.97 -34.86
CA VAL A 36 -18.72 -2.89 -35.06
C VAL A 36 -18.39 -1.75 -34.09
N SER A 37 -18.30 -0.53 -34.61
CA SER A 37 -17.99 0.68 -33.83
C SER A 37 -16.70 0.57 -32.97
N PRO A 38 -15.55 0.20 -33.56
CA PRO A 38 -14.30 0.17 -32.87
C PRO A 38 -13.85 1.57 -32.39
N GLU A 39 -12.98 1.62 -31.38
CA GLU A 39 -12.30 2.86 -31.00
C GLU A 39 -11.46 3.37 -32.21
N LYS A 40 -11.33 4.70 -32.36
CA LYS A 40 -10.58 5.30 -33.46
C LYS A 40 -9.08 5.09 -33.27
N HIS A 41 -8.43 4.43 -34.25
CA HIS A 41 -6.99 4.24 -34.28
C HIS A 41 -6.29 5.23 -35.22
N LYS A 42 -5.01 5.47 -34.96
CA LYS A 42 -4.16 6.25 -35.84
C LYS A 42 -3.86 5.45 -37.13
N ARG A 43 -3.54 6.17 -38.20
CA ARG A 43 -3.11 5.54 -39.47
C ARG A 43 -1.75 4.87 -39.23
N PHE A 44 -1.60 3.63 -39.71
CA PHE A 44 -0.40 2.79 -39.56
C PHE A 44 -0.05 2.44 -38.13
N ASP A 45 -1.03 2.39 -37.23
CA ASP A 45 -0.90 1.89 -35.87
C ASP A 45 -0.65 0.37 -35.91
N GLU A 46 0.59 -0.03 -35.68
CA GLU A 46 1.00 -1.45 -35.76
C GLU A 46 0.28 -2.32 -34.75
N GLU A 47 0.03 -1.81 -33.52
CA GLU A 47 -0.72 -2.54 -32.49
C GLU A 47 -2.17 -2.78 -32.93
N ALA A 48 -2.82 -1.78 -33.51
CA ALA A 48 -4.17 -1.91 -34.05
C ALA A 48 -4.24 -2.88 -35.24
N ILE A 49 -3.21 -2.89 -36.10
CA ILE A 49 -3.13 -3.83 -37.23
C ILE A 49 -2.96 -5.26 -36.71
N GLU A 50 -2.10 -5.50 -35.73
CA GLU A 50 -1.90 -6.82 -35.15
C GLU A 50 -3.17 -7.31 -34.41
N ALA A 51 -3.84 -6.43 -33.67
CA ALA A 51 -5.13 -6.72 -33.06
C ALA A 51 -6.19 -7.15 -34.08
N MET A 52 -6.22 -6.49 -35.26
CA MET A 52 -7.12 -6.89 -36.37
C MET A 52 -6.78 -8.27 -36.92
N LYS A 53 -5.49 -8.60 -37.07
CA LYS A 53 -5.07 -9.94 -37.56
C LYS A 53 -5.50 -11.03 -36.55
N ILE A 54 -5.31 -10.80 -35.24
CA ILE A 54 -5.75 -11.74 -34.20
C ILE A 54 -7.28 -11.92 -34.24
N LYS A 55 -8.05 -10.83 -34.41
CA LYS A 55 -9.52 -10.88 -34.54
C LYS A 55 -10.01 -11.59 -35.82
N ASP A 56 -9.19 -11.61 -36.89
CA ASP A 56 -9.53 -12.27 -38.14
C ASP A 56 -9.14 -13.76 -38.19
N CYS A 57 -7.93 -14.08 -37.81
CA CYS A 57 -7.33 -15.42 -37.95
C CYS A 57 -7.00 -16.11 -36.62
N GLY A 58 -7.05 -15.39 -35.48
CA GLY A 58 -6.72 -15.90 -34.18
C GLY A 58 -7.73 -16.90 -33.64
N ASN A 59 -7.27 -17.80 -32.77
CA ASN A 59 -8.18 -18.67 -32.05
C ASN A 59 -8.95 -17.87 -30.96
N ILE A 60 -9.97 -18.47 -30.42
CA ILE A 60 -10.83 -17.80 -29.43
C ILE A 60 -10.06 -17.35 -28.19
N LYS A 61 -9.03 -18.08 -27.79
CA LYS A 61 -8.18 -17.76 -26.66
C LYS A 61 -7.34 -16.50 -26.89
N ASP A 62 -6.72 -16.36 -28.07
CA ASP A 62 -5.94 -15.18 -28.44
C ASP A 62 -6.85 -13.94 -28.55
N THR A 63 -8.05 -14.14 -29.09
CA THR A 63 -9.07 -13.08 -29.12
C THR A 63 -9.52 -12.67 -27.72
N ALA A 64 -9.69 -13.63 -26.82
CA ALA A 64 -10.05 -13.35 -25.42
C ALA A 64 -8.95 -12.57 -24.70
N GLU A 65 -7.67 -12.99 -24.84
CA GLU A 65 -6.52 -12.27 -24.29
C GLU A 65 -6.49 -10.82 -24.76
N LEU A 66 -6.64 -10.60 -26.07
CA LEU A 66 -6.65 -9.26 -26.64
C LEU A 66 -7.78 -8.39 -26.07
N VAL A 67 -9.01 -8.90 -26.01
CA VAL A 67 -10.16 -8.17 -25.46
C VAL A 67 -9.96 -7.87 -23.99
N ILE A 68 -9.41 -8.81 -23.20
CA ILE A 68 -9.08 -8.59 -21.80
C ILE A 68 -8.00 -7.49 -21.67
N ARG A 69 -6.95 -7.53 -22.49
CA ARG A 69 -5.89 -6.51 -22.52
C ARG A 69 -6.47 -5.12 -22.78
N GLU A 70 -7.29 -4.97 -23.83
CA GLU A 70 -7.93 -3.69 -24.20
C GLU A 70 -8.83 -3.12 -23.10
N LYS A 71 -9.51 -4.00 -22.34
CA LYS A 71 -10.55 -3.62 -21.37
C LYS A 71 -10.11 -3.65 -19.91
N SER A 72 -8.89 -4.08 -19.60
CA SER A 72 -8.37 -4.21 -18.22
C SER A 72 -8.50 -2.94 -17.38
N ARG A 73 -8.40 -1.76 -18.02
CA ARG A 73 -8.54 -0.46 -17.34
C ARG A 73 -9.90 -0.20 -16.69
N TYR A 74 -10.92 -0.99 -17.07
CA TYR A 74 -12.28 -0.83 -16.55
C TYR A 74 -12.60 -1.84 -15.44
N PHE A 75 -11.70 -2.77 -15.12
CA PHE A 75 -11.89 -3.81 -14.11
C PHE A 75 -13.21 -4.57 -14.31
N LEU A 76 -13.40 -5.13 -15.49
CA LEU A 76 -14.65 -5.81 -15.86
C LEU A 76 -14.65 -7.26 -15.38
N GLY A 77 -15.83 -7.74 -14.99
CA GLY A 77 -16.04 -9.11 -14.56
C GLY A 77 -16.19 -10.10 -15.73
N LYS A 78 -16.08 -11.40 -15.43
CA LYS A 78 -16.21 -12.52 -16.37
C LYS A 78 -17.49 -12.41 -17.24
N GLY A 79 -18.63 -12.03 -16.64
CA GLY A 79 -19.89 -11.88 -17.37
C GLY A 79 -19.82 -10.92 -18.55
N TYR A 80 -19.09 -9.82 -18.42
CA TYR A 80 -18.85 -8.90 -19.52
C TYR A 80 -18.09 -9.57 -20.69
N PHE A 81 -17.02 -10.29 -20.36
CA PHE A 81 -16.18 -10.95 -21.38
C PHE A 81 -16.91 -12.10 -22.06
N ALA A 82 -17.69 -12.90 -21.32
CA ALA A 82 -18.53 -13.95 -21.87
C ALA A 82 -19.52 -13.38 -22.91
N ALA A 83 -20.22 -12.32 -22.56
CA ALA A 83 -21.16 -11.65 -23.47
C ALA A 83 -20.44 -11.01 -24.66
N LYS A 84 -19.31 -10.34 -24.45
CA LYS A 84 -18.53 -9.68 -25.52
C LYS A 84 -17.96 -10.67 -26.52
N LEU A 85 -17.48 -11.82 -26.05
CA LEU A 85 -16.90 -12.89 -26.88
C LEU A 85 -17.93 -13.87 -27.40
N ARG A 86 -19.17 -13.80 -26.90
CA ARG A 86 -20.27 -14.76 -27.19
C ARG A 86 -19.91 -16.19 -26.81
N LEU A 87 -19.29 -16.34 -25.64
CA LEU A 87 -18.91 -17.61 -25.06
C LEU A 87 -19.88 -18.00 -23.96
N ASP A 88 -20.03 -19.29 -23.75
CA ASP A 88 -20.62 -19.82 -22.52
C ASP A 88 -19.77 -19.45 -21.31
N PRO A 89 -20.34 -19.18 -20.13
CA PRO A 89 -19.57 -18.92 -18.92
C PRO A 89 -18.52 -19.98 -18.58
N ALA A 90 -18.81 -21.27 -18.85
CA ALA A 90 -17.85 -22.36 -18.61
C ALA A 90 -16.68 -22.32 -19.61
N GLU A 91 -16.96 -22.07 -20.87
CA GLU A 91 -15.91 -21.90 -21.89
C GLU A 91 -14.98 -20.71 -21.59
N LEU A 92 -15.55 -19.58 -21.13
CA LEU A 92 -14.72 -18.44 -20.70
C LEU A 92 -13.89 -18.78 -19.46
N GLU A 93 -14.41 -19.54 -18.51
CA GLU A 93 -13.68 -19.96 -17.32
C GLU A 93 -12.43 -20.77 -17.70
N GLU A 94 -12.57 -21.79 -18.56
CA GLU A 94 -11.48 -22.61 -19.06
C GLU A 94 -10.40 -21.75 -19.76
N ILE A 95 -10.83 -20.82 -20.61
CA ILE A 95 -9.92 -19.89 -21.29
C ILE A 95 -9.21 -18.97 -20.29
N ALA A 96 -9.95 -18.42 -19.33
CA ALA A 96 -9.39 -17.53 -18.31
C ALA A 96 -8.38 -18.25 -17.41
N GLU A 97 -8.68 -19.47 -16.98
CA GLU A 97 -7.75 -20.31 -16.21
C GLU A 97 -6.49 -20.65 -17.01
N SER A 98 -6.66 -20.99 -18.29
CA SER A 98 -5.53 -21.23 -19.18
C SER A 98 -4.65 -20.00 -19.37
N LEU A 99 -5.22 -18.82 -19.60
CA LEU A 99 -4.47 -17.56 -19.72
C LEU A 99 -3.82 -17.15 -18.40
N ALA A 100 -4.47 -17.42 -17.26
CA ALA A 100 -3.90 -17.18 -15.93
C ALA A 100 -2.72 -18.13 -15.65
N GLY A 101 -2.83 -19.41 -16.04
CA GLY A 101 -1.74 -20.39 -15.95
C GLY A 101 -0.51 -19.99 -16.80
N GLU A 102 -0.72 -19.34 -17.93
CA GLU A 102 0.35 -18.77 -18.77
C GLU A 102 0.90 -17.45 -18.23
N GLY A 103 0.34 -16.91 -17.14
CA GLY A 103 0.74 -15.63 -16.56
C GLY A 103 0.37 -14.40 -17.40
N LYS A 104 -0.53 -14.54 -18.39
CA LYS A 104 -1.00 -13.46 -19.25
C LYS A 104 -2.03 -12.57 -18.59
N ILE A 105 -2.87 -13.17 -17.73
CA ILE A 105 -3.89 -12.45 -16.96
C ILE A 105 -3.81 -12.82 -15.48
N ARG A 106 -4.45 -12.00 -14.63
CA ARG A 106 -4.78 -12.32 -13.24
C ARG A 106 -6.29 -12.28 -13.06
N ILE A 107 -6.80 -13.26 -12.30
CA ILE A 107 -8.20 -13.31 -11.89
C ILE A 107 -8.26 -12.79 -10.45
N LEU A 108 -8.83 -11.59 -10.26
CA LEU A 108 -9.01 -11.01 -8.93
C LEU A 108 -10.47 -11.20 -8.47
N ARG A 109 -10.66 -11.47 -7.17
CA ARG A 109 -11.97 -11.76 -6.55
C ARG A 109 -12.76 -12.86 -7.25
N LYS A 110 -12.07 -13.79 -7.93
CA LYS A 110 -12.66 -14.86 -8.74
C LYS A 110 -13.55 -14.37 -9.90
N GLU A 111 -13.57 -13.08 -10.17
CA GLU A 111 -14.49 -12.44 -11.12
C GLU A 111 -13.79 -11.55 -12.14
N TYR A 112 -12.88 -10.68 -11.69
CA TYR A 112 -12.27 -9.66 -12.54
C TYR A 112 -11.08 -10.20 -13.31
N LEU A 113 -11.10 -10.05 -14.63
CA LEU A 113 -10.00 -10.46 -15.51
C LEU A 113 -9.14 -9.26 -15.87
N ILE A 114 -7.85 -9.31 -15.51
CA ILE A 114 -6.93 -8.20 -15.71
C ILE A 114 -5.66 -8.70 -16.39
N HIS A 115 -5.32 -8.08 -17.51
CA HIS A 115 -4.11 -8.42 -18.24
C HIS A 115 -2.85 -7.99 -17.48
N ARG A 116 -1.77 -8.78 -17.60
CA ARG A 116 -0.49 -8.54 -16.91
C ARG A 116 0.11 -7.16 -17.21
N ASP A 117 -0.08 -6.65 -18.46
CA ASP A 117 0.47 -5.34 -18.85
C ASP A 117 -0.19 -4.21 -18.05
N TYR A 118 -1.51 -4.31 -17.81
CA TYR A 118 -2.20 -3.33 -16.99
C TYR A 118 -1.83 -3.41 -15.52
N LEU A 119 -1.63 -4.63 -15.00
CA LEU A 119 -1.07 -4.82 -13.67
C LEU A 119 0.37 -4.27 -13.58
N GLY A 120 1.15 -4.36 -14.67
CA GLY A 120 2.45 -3.71 -14.81
C GLY A 120 2.36 -2.21 -14.53
N ASN A 121 1.43 -1.52 -15.18
CA ASN A 121 1.21 -0.08 -14.96
C ASN A 121 0.87 0.24 -13.48
N ILE A 122 0.12 -0.64 -12.81
CA ILE A 122 -0.20 -0.47 -11.38
C ILE A 122 1.05 -0.66 -10.53
N ARG A 123 1.89 -1.65 -10.83
CA ARG A 123 3.17 -1.90 -10.15
C ARG A 123 4.11 -0.71 -10.29
N ASP A 124 4.28 -0.21 -11.51
CA ASP A 124 5.17 0.91 -11.81
C ASP A 124 4.71 2.18 -11.09
N PHE A 125 3.42 2.47 -11.12
CA PHE A 125 2.86 3.58 -10.36
C PHE A 125 3.06 3.41 -8.85
N SER A 126 2.81 2.21 -8.31
CA SER A 126 2.98 1.91 -6.89
C SER A 126 4.44 2.07 -6.45
N ARG A 127 5.38 1.61 -7.27
CA ARG A 127 6.82 1.78 -7.07
C ARG A 127 7.20 3.25 -7.03
N THR A 128 6.87 3.99 -8.07
CA THR A 128 7.18 5.43 -8.17
C THR A 128 6.59 6.23 -7.01
N LEU A 129 5.34 5.95 -6.65
CA LEU A 129 4.67 6.61 -5.54
C LEU A 129 5.42 6.40 -4.20
N LEU A 130 5.84 5.17 -3.94
CA LEU A 130 6.57 4.84 -2.72
C LEU A 130 8.02 5.34 -2.75
N GLU A 131 8.70 5.31 -3.90
CA GLU A 131 10.04 5.91 -4.07
C GLU A 131 10.02 7.41 -3.77
N GLU A 132 9.04 8.14 -4.32
CA GLU A 132 8.86 9.56 -4.01
C GLU A 132 8.56 9.82 -2.54
N TYR A 133 7.75 8.96 -1.92
CA TYR A 133 7.46 9.06 -0.49
C TYR A 133 8.70 8.82 0.36
N HIS A 134 9.46 7.76 0.09
CA HIS A 134 10.67 7.40 0.81
C HIS A 134 11.77 8.43 0.67
N SER A 135 11.92 9.04 -0.52
CA SER A 135 12.89 10.12 -0.74
C SER A 135 12.64 11.34 0.16
N LYS A 136 11.38 11.61 0.48
CA LYS A 136 10.97 12.72 1.35
C LYS A 136 10.90 12.33 2.83
N ASN A 137 10.71 11.05 3.12
CA ASN A 137 10.42 10.52 4.46
C ASN A 137 11.32 9.30 4.77
N SER A 138 12.63 9.46 4.65
CA SER A 138 13.61 8.37 4.76
C SER A 138 13.62 7.63 6.10
N ILE A 139 13.07 8.24 7.16
CA ILE A 139 12.98 7.68 8.52
C ILE A 139 11.61 7.04 8.79
N SER A 140 10.61 7.26 7.92
CA SER A 140 9.30 6.66 8.06
C SER A 140 9.34 5.19 7.64
N GLU A 141 8.59 4.32 8.33
CA GLU A 141 8.43 2.90 7.92
C GLU A 141 7.78 2.74 6.56
N GLY A 142 7.07 3.74 6.08
CA GLY A 142 6.33 3.73 4.84
C GLY A 142 5.18 4.73 4.83
N MET A 143 4.47 4.77 3.72
CA MET A 143 3.25 5.56 3.55
C MET A 143 2.10 4.92 4.35
N ASN A 144 1.19 5.73 4.89
CA ASN A 144 -0.02 5.21 5.53
C ASN A 144 -0.82 4.34 4.53
N LYS A 145 -1.30 3.18 5.00
CA LYS A 145 -1.99 2.18 4.16
C LYS A 145 -3.24 2.75 3.49
N GLU A 146 -4.02 3.55 4.19
CA GLU A 146 -5.23 4.17 3.64
C GLU A 146 -4.90 5.29 2.64
N GLU A 147 -3.82 6.03 2.86
CA GLU A 147 -3.31 6.99 1.88
C GLU A 147 -2.86 6.29 0.61
N PHE A 148 -2.10 5.20 0.73
CA PHE A 148 -1.66 4.40 -0.42
C PHE A 148 -2.85 3.88 -1.24
N LYS A 149 -3.87 3.29 -0.59
CA LYS A 149 -5.12 2.87 -1.24
C LYS A 149 -5.81 4.04 -1.96
N SER A 150 -5.91 5.17 -1.28
CA SER A 150 -6.54 6.37 -1.85
C SER A 150 -5.83 6.86 -3.11
N ARG A 151 -4.49 6.89 -3.11
CA ARG A 151 -3.67 7.29 -4.26
C ARG A 151 -3.85 6.34 -5.45
N ILE A 152 -3.82 5.02 -5.20
CA ILE A 152 -4.07 4.02 -6.24
C ILE A 152 -5.49 4.17 -6.79
N ASN A 153 -6.49 4.29 -5.91
CA ASN A 153 -7.87 4.45 -6.34
C ASN A 153 -8.10 5.74 -7.14
N GLN A 154 -7.48 6.84 -6.76
CA GLN A 154 -7.55 8.10 -7.51
C GLN A 154 -7.02 7.94 -8.93
N ARG A 155 -5.94 7.17 -9.10
CA ARG A 155 -5.26 6.96 -10.40
C ARG A 155 -5.99 5.96 -11.28
N PHE A 156 -6.44 4.84 -10.73
CA PHE A 156 -6.93 3.69 -11.50
C PHE A 156 -8.44 3.47 -11.41
N LYS A 157 -9.16 4.16 -10.52
CA LYS A 157 -10.61 4.04 -10.34
C LYS A 157 -11.04 2.59 -10.04
N LEU A 158 -10.52 2.04 -8.95
CA LEU A 158 -10.80 0.68 -8.53
C LEU A 158 -12.30 0.45 -8.26
N PRO A 159 -12.82 -0.76 -8.46
CA PRO A 159 -14.24 -1.08 -8.29
C PRO A 159 -14.77 -0.80 -6.87
N ASP A 160 -14.03 -1.23 -5.85
CA ASP A 160 -14.38 -1.08 -4.45
C ASP A 160 -13.17 -1.24 -3.50
N ALA A 161 -13.38 -1.02 -2.20
CA ALA A 161 -12.33 -1.11 -1.19
C ALA A 161 -11.74 -2.53 -1.05
N LYS A 162 -12.57 -3.58 -1.17
CA LYS A 162 -12.10 -4.97 -1.09
C LYS A 162 -11.20 -5.34 -2.27
N PHE A 163 -11.46 -4.76 -3.43
CA PHE A 163 -10.57 -4.90 -4.58
C PHE A 163 -9.20 -4.26 -4.32
N ALA A 164 -9.19 -3.09 -3.69
CA ALA A 164 -7.94 -2.43 -3.29
C ALA A 164 -7.14 -3.28 -2.28
N ASP A 165 -7.81 -3.93 -1.33
CA ASP A 165 -7.15 -4.81 -0.35
C ASP A 165 -6.50 -6.02 -1.03
N GLU A 166 -7.20 -6.68 -1.96
CA GLU A 166 -6.66 -7.82 -2.70
C GLU A 166 -5.51 -7.42 -3.64
N LEU A 167 -5.63 -6.24 -4.27
CA LEU A 167 -4.55 -5.71 -5.08
C LEU A 167 -3.28 -5.45 -4.26
N ILE A 168 -3.41 -4.89 -3.07
CA ILE A 168 -2.28 -4.67 -2.16
C ILE A 168 -1.68 -6.01 -1.71
N ALA A 169 -2.50 -7.00 -1.38
CA ALA A 169 -2.03 -8.34 -1.05
C ALA A 169 -1.30 -9.00 -2.24
N LEU A 170 -1.74 -8.77 -3.47
CA LEU A 170 -1.04 -9.23 -4.67
C LEU A 170 0.34 -8.58 -4.81
N LEU A 171 0.42 -7.25 -4.62
CA LEU A 171 1.70 -6.52 -4.70
C LEU A 171 2.69 -6.98 -3.61
N GLU A 172 2.19 -7.33 -2.42
CA GLU A 172 3.00 -7.92 -1.34
C GLU A 172 3.47 -9.33 -1.69
N ALA A 173 2.58 -10.19 -2.17
CA ALA A 173 2.92 -11.55 -2.61
C ALA A 173 3.95 -11.58 -3.75
N GLU A 174 3.96 -10.55 -4.59
CA GLU A 174 4.96 -10.34 -5.64
C GLU A 174 6.27 -9.69 -5.13
N ASN A 175 6.38 -9.49 -3.81
CA ASN A 175 7.54 -8.86 -3.17
C ASN A 175 7.86 -7.45 -3.71
N LEU A 176 6.86 -6.72 -4.19
CA LEU A 176 7.02 -5.32 -4.57
C LEU A 176 6.95 -4.40 -3.36
N ILE A 177 6.04 -4.69 -2.45
CA ILE A 177 5.81 -3.93 -1.23
C ILE A 177 5.87 -4.83 0.00
N LYS A 178 6.07 -4.23 1.16
CA LYS A 178 5.88 -4.84 2.47
C LYS A 178 4.85 -4.06 3.26
N ILE A 179 4.00 -4.77 3.99
CA ILE A 179 2.90 -4.20 4.76
C ILE A 179 3.27 -4.25 6.24
N GLY A 180 3.32 -3.09 6.89
CA GLY A 180 3.38 -2.96 8.34
C GLY A 180 1.98 -2.89 8.95
N GLU A 181 1.89 -2.62 10.26
CA GLU A 181 0.59 -2.51 10.95
C GLU A 181 -0.30 -1.44 10.31
N LYS A 182 0.24 -0.25 10.05
CA LYS A 182 -0.48 0.89 9.45
C LYS A 182 0.24 1.50 8.23
N SER A 183 1.32 0.88 7.78
CA SER A 183 2.22 1.42 6.75
C SER A 183 2.41 0.45 5.59
N VAL A 184 2.75 1.02 4.43
CA VAL A 184 3.16 0.31 3.22
C VAL A 184 4.47 0.92 2.75
N ALA A 185 5.45 0.08 2.47
CA ALA A 185 6.76 0.47 1.95
C ALA A 185 7.17 -0.44 0.80
N LEU A 186 8.16 -0.02 0.01
CA LEU A 186 8.81 -0.93 -0.92
C LEU A 186 9.47 -2.08 -0.16
N ALA A 187 9.47 -3.28 -0.74
CA ALA A 187 9.99 -4.47 -0.08
C ALA A 187 11.48 -4.34 0.29
N ASP A 188 12.25 -3.71 -0.59
CA ASP A 188 13.68 -3.45 -0.44
C ASP A 188 14.02 -2.17 0.35
N PHE A 189 13.02 -1.36 0.72
CA PHE A 189 13.24 -0.14 1.48
C PHE A 189 13.68 -0.46 2.92
N SER A 190 14.70 0.22 3.38
CA SER A 190 15.11 0.24 4.79
C SER A 190 15.21 1.69 5.28
N VAL A 191 14.81 1.91 6.52
CA VAL A 191 14.98 3.22 7.17
C VAL A 191 16.46 3.58 7.18
N SER A 192 16.79 4.76 6.66
CA SER A 192 18.15 5.26 6.64
C SER A 192 18.21 6.67 7.19
N TYR A 193 19.22 6.93 8.01
CA TYR A 193 19.47 8.25 8.57
C TYR A 193 20.53 8.96 7.73
N THR A 194 20.28 10.21 7.35
CA THR A 194 21.36 11.05 6.85
C THR A 194 22.31 11.40 7.99
N PRO A 195 23.56 11.85 7.71
CA PRO A 195 24.49 12.26 8.78
C PRO A 195 23.91 13.34 9.71
N GLU A 196 23.12 14.27 9.17
CA GLU A 196 22.44 15.29 9.97
C GLU A 196 21.37 14.67 10.87
N MET A 197 20.59 13.72 10.35
CA MET A 197 19.57 13.00 11.12
C MET A 197 20.17 12.11 12.18
N GLU A 198 21.29 11.46 11.92
CA GLU A 198 22.02 10.68 12.92
C GLU A 198 22.53 11.58 14.05
N ALA A 199 23.02 12.78 13.73
CA ALA A 199 23.40 13.75 14.74
C ALA A 199 22.22 14.21 15.62
N VAL A 200 21.02 14.37 15.04
CA VAL A 200 19.78 14.67 15.78
C VAL A 200 19.41 13.48 16.66
N LYS A 201 19.44 12.27 16.13
CA LYS A 201 19.17 11.04 16.87
C LYS A 201 20.05 10.88 18.11
N GLN A 202 21.36 11.12 17.94
CA GLN A 202 22.31 11.05 19.07
C GLN A 202 22.02 12.13 20.12
N ARG A 203 21.63 13.34 19.73
CA ARG A 203 21.19 14.39 20.67
C ARG A 203 19.96 13.95 21.46
N ILE A 204 18.96 13.39 20.78
CA ILE A 204 17.73 12.90 21.42
C ILE A 204 18.07 11.79 22.43
N LEU A 205 18.82 10.77 22.03
CA LEU A 205 19.22 9.69 22.92
C LEU A 205 19.97 10.20 24.14
N LYS A 206 20.91 11.14 23.95
CA LYS A 206 21.65 11.76 25.05
C LYS A 206 20.71 12.51 26.00
N MET A 207 19.75 13.27 25.52
CA MET A 207 18.78 13.99 26.35
C MET A 207 17.99 13.05 27.25
N TYR A 208 17.49 11.94 26.70
CA TYR A 208 16.74 10.95 27.49
C TYR A 208 17.62 10.21 28.50
N ALA A 209 18.84 9.83 28.10
CA ALA A 209 19.79 9.16 28.99
C ALA A 209 20.26 10.04 30.17
N GLU A 210 20.48 11.34 29.93
CA GLU A 210 20.88 12.30 30.97
C GLU A 210 19.76 12.60 31.96
N ARG A 211 18.51 12.76 31.44
CA ARG A 211 17.34 13.10 32.26
C ARG A 211 16.75 11.89 33.00
N LYS A 212 16.99 10.67 32.50
CA LYS A 212 16.49 9.42 33.06
C LYS A 212 14.99 9.48 33.41
N TYR A 213 14.65 9.59 34.70
CA TYR A 213 13.28 9.60 35.20
C TYR A 213 12.62 10.99 35.22
N GLU A 214 13.34 12.06 34.93
CA GLU A 214 12.78 13.40 34.67
C GLU A 214 12.49 13.58 33.18
N MET A 215 11.55 12.80 32.70
CA MET A 215 11.24 12.67 31.28
C MET A 215 10.87 14.00 30.62
N PRO A 216 11.56 14.40 29.55
CA PRO A 216 11.11 15.56 28.79
C PRO A 216 9.81 15.23 28.06
N THR A 217 8.93 16.22 27.89
CA THR A 217 7.81 16.09 26.99
C THR A 217 8.28 16.03 25.54
N ASN A 218 7.50 15.40 24.66
CA ASN A 218 7.81 15.39 23.23
C ASN A 218 7.96 16.81 22.66
N GLU A 219 7.24 17.81 23.20
CA GLU A 219 7.35 19.20 22.79
C GLU A 219 8.68 19.84 23.22
N GLU A 220 9.15 19.56 24.44
CA GLU A 220 10.46 20.01 24.90
C GLU A 220 11.58 19.40 24.06
N VAL A 221 11.49 18.11 23.73
CA VAL A 221 12.47 17.46 22.85
C VAL A 221 12.48 18.09 21.46
N LEU A 222 11.29 18.41 20.91
CA LEU A 222 11.18 19.11 19.62
C LEU A 222 11.87 20.47 19.64
N GLN A 223 11.72 21.23 20.73
CA GLN A 223 12.34 22.56 20.87
C GLN A 223 13.85 22.50 21.07
N GLU A 224 14.35 21.55 21.88
CA GLU A 224 15.77 21.44 22.22
C GLU A 224 16.59 20.71 21.14
N ALA A 225 16.04 19.68 20.51
CA ALA A 225 16.77 18.89 19.52
C ALA A 225 16.74 19.49 18.10
N ALA A 226 15.68 20.23 17.75
CA ALA A 226 15.58 20.85 16.42
C ALA A 226 16.20 22.26 16.39
N ARG A 227 17.00 22.53 15.36
CA ARG A 227 17.59 23.84 15.07
C ARG A 227 16.78 24.64 14.03
N SER A 228 15.84 24.02 13.37
CA SER A 228 14.97 24.63 12.34
C SER A 228 13.60 23.97 12.30
N GLU A 229 12.59 24.62 11.71
CA GLU A 229 11.23 24.04 11.52
C GLU A 229 11.27 22.75 10.70
N LYS A 230 12.18 22.64 9.72
CA LYS A 230 12.35 21.40 8.94
C LYS A 230 12.86 20.24 9.81
N GLU A 231 13.73 20.52 10.76
CA GLU A 231 14.22 19.51 11.70
C GLU A 231 13.16 19.05 12.69
N LYS A 232 12.18 19.89 13.04
CA LYS A 232 11.10 19.50 13.97
C LYS A 232 10.29 18.30 13.47
N SER A 233 10.00 18.25 12.16
CA SER A 233 9.35 17.08 11.56
C SER A 233 10.22 15.83 11.67
N ASN A 234 11.52 15.97 11.43
CA ASN A 234 12.46 14.86 11.55
C ASN A 234 12.57 14.38 13.00
N VAL A 235 12.59 15.28 13.99
CA VAL A 235 12.66 14.92 15.43
C VAL A 235 11.50 14.02 15.82
N ARG A 236 10.26 14.32 15.40
CA ARG A 236 9.09 13.46 15.68
C ARG A 236 9.28 12.07 15.10
N HIS A 237 9.65 11.99 13.83
CA HIS A 237 9.89 10.70 13.18
C HIS A 237 11.03 9.91 13.82
N ILE A 238 12.09 10.61 14.30
CA ILE A 238 13.20 9.97 15.01
C ILE A 238 12.75 9.42 16.37
N ILE A 239 11.96 10.17 17.14
CA ILE A 239 11.40 9.70 18.43
C ILE A 239 10.55 8.45 18.20
N ASP A 240 9.64 8.48 17.22
CA ASP A 240 8.79 7.33 16.90
C ASP A 240 9.62 6.12 16.42
N ALA A 241 10.68 6.36 15.63
CA ALA A 241 11.61 5.32 15.22
C ALA A 241 12.38 4.73 16.41
N LEU A 242 12.91 5.57 17.31
CA LEU A 242 13.62 5.12 18.52
C LEU A 242 12.72 4.31 19.45
N ALA A 243 11.46 4.70 19.58
CA ALA A 243 10.47 3.95 20.37
C ALA A 243 10.16 2.58 19.74
N ARG A 244 10.04 2.52 18.43
CA ARG A 244 9.84 1.27 17.66
C ARG A 244 11.05 0.35 17.74
N ASP A 245 12.25 0.91 17.57
CA ASP A 245 13.52 0.16 17.62
C ASP A 245 13.85 -0.28 19.07
N GLY A 246 13.04 0.13 20.05
CA GLY A 246 13.18 -0.25 21.44
C GLY A 246 14.25 0.53 22.21
N ALA A 247 14.86 1.56 21.64
CA ALA A 247 15.79 2.45 22.33
C ALA A 247 15.08 3.38 23.33
N LEU A 248 13.84 3.74 23.04
CA LEU A 248 12.94 4.44 23.95
C LEU A 248 11.70 3.60 24.24
N VAL A 249 11.05 3.82 25.37
CA VAL A 249 9.73 3.29 25.69
C VAL A 249 8.73 4.44 25.63
N LYS A 250 7.73 4.36 24.76
CA LYS A 250 6.67 5.36 24.63
C LYS A 250 5.60 5.06 25.68
N LEU A 251 5.58 5.85 26.75
CA LEU A 251 4.62 5.67 27.84
C LEU A 251 3.21 6.14 27.41
N ASN A 252 3.15 7.30 26.77
CA ASN A 252 1.90 7.87 26.24
C ASN A 252 2.20 8.85 25.08
N TYR A 253 1.23 9.71 24.73
CA TYR A 253 1.40 10.70 23.66
C TYR A 253 2.37 11.84 23.99
N GLN A 254 2.65 12.09 25.28
CA GLN A 254 3.52 13.18 25.76
C GLN A 254 4.91 12.73 26.14
N TYR A 255 5.05 11.51 26.71
CA TYR A 255 6.27 11.04 27.35
C TYR A 255 6.83 9.79 26.70
N CYS A 256 8.14 9.83 26.48
CA CYS A 256 8.96 8.65 26.28
C CYS A 256 10.02 8.58 27.41
N ILE A 257 10.54 7.40 27.65
CA ILE A 257 11.63 7.17 28.62
C ILE A 257 12.74 6.36 27.96
N ASP A 258 13.98 6.59 28.36
CA ASP A 258 15.12 5.76 27.95
C ASP A 258 14.88 4.30 28.33
N ARG A 259 15.20 3.38 27.43
CA ARG A 259 14.97 1.95 27.62
C ARG A 259 15.68 1.39 28.85
N GLN A 260 16.93 1.77 29.08
CA GLN A 260 17.70 1.26 30.21
C GLN A 260 17.15 1.79 31.53
N ALA A 261 16.74 3.07 31.57
CA ALA A 261 16.09 3.65 32.74
C ALA A 261 14.77 2.94 33.04
N PHE A 262 13.94 2.69 32.02
CA PHE A 262 12.68 1.96 32.19
C PHE A 262 12.89 0.54 32.71
N ASP A 263 13.81 -0.22 32.13
CA ASP A 263 14.09 -1.59 32.54
C ASP A 263 14.62 -1.61 33.99
N SER A 264 15.50 -0.68 34.38
CA SER A 264 15.99 -0.55 35.75
C SER A 264 14.85 -0.25 36.74
N ALA A 265 13.91 0.63 36.38
CA ALA A 265 12.74 0.91 37.21
C ALA A 265 11.82 -0.30 37.38
N LEU A 266 11.61 -1.05 36.29
CA LEU A 266 10.78 -2.25 36.26
C LEU A 266 11.41 -3.38 37.12
N ASP A 267 12.70 -3.60 36.98
CA ASP A 267 13.41 -4.61 37.77
C ASP A 267 13.40 -4.29 39.27
N GLY A 268 13.65 -3.02 39.62
CA GLY A 268 13.53 -2.57 41.00
C GLY A 268 12.11 -2.75 41.58
N LEU A 269 11.08 -2.45 40.75
CA LEU A 269 9.68 -2.68 41.13
C LEU A 269 9.42 -4.17 41.37
N ARG A 270 9.88 -5.03 40.48
CA ARG A 270 9.72 -6.50 40.57
C ARG A 270 10.39 -7.07 41.84
N GLU A 271 11.60 -6.62 42.16
CA GLU A 271 12.30 -7.03 43.37
C GLU A 271 11.56 -6.59 44.63
N LYS A 272 11.08 -5.35 44.68
CA LYS A 272 10.33 -4.81 45.79
C LYS A 272 9.02 -5.56 46.03
N VAL A 273 8.23 -5.78 44.94
CA VAL A 273 6.97 -6.51 45.06
C VAL A 273 7.19 -7.99 45.42
N LYS A 274 8.24 -8.63 44.93
CA LYS A 274 8.59 -9.99 45.32
C LYS A 274 8.92 -10.08 46.85
N LYS A 275 9.53 -9.05 47.40
CA LYS A 275 9.93 -9.01 48.81
C LYS A 275 8.75 -8.65 49.73
N ASP A 276 8.00 -7.63 49.38
CA ASP A 276 7.03 -6.99 50.27
C ASP A 276 5.56 -7.29 49.86
N GLY A 277 5.35 -8.01 48.73
CA GLY A 277 4.05 -8.36 48.19
C GLY A 277 3.40 -7.28 47.36
N GLN A 278 3.74 -6.02 47.62
CA GLN A 278 3.18 -4.86 46.92
C GLN A 278 4.12 -3.67 46.97
N ILE A 279 3.83 -2.62 46.17
CA ILE A 279 4.54 -1.35 46.16
C ILE A 279 3.56 -0.19 46.06
N THR A 280 3.71 0.83 46.94
CA THR A 280 2.94 2.07 46.80
C THR A 280 3.58 3.03 45.80
N MET A 281 2.81 4.00 45.32
CA MET A 281 3.31 5.04 44.43
C MET A 281 4.44 5.86 45.08
N ALA A 282 4.35 6.14 46.39
CA ALA A 282 5.38 6.87 47.13
C ALA A 282 6.70 6.08 47.20
N GLU A 283 6.62 4.78 47.51
CA GLU A 283 7.79 3.91 47.54
C GLU A 283 8.44 3.77 46.19
N PHE A 284 7.65 3.62 45.11
CA PHE A 284 8.17 3.56 43.75
C PHE A 284 8.85 4.87 43.34
N ARG A 285 8.24 6.03 43.61
CA ARG A 285 8.82 7.34 43.39
C ARG A 285 10.19 7.49 44.09
N ASP A 286 10.25 7.13 45.37
CA ASP A 286 11.46 7.27 46.19
C ASP A 286 12.55 6.27 45.72
N MET A 287 12.16 5.08 45.32
CA MET A 287 13.07 4.06 44.80
C MET A 287 13.80 4.52 43.51
N ILE A 288 13.07 5.15 42.59
CA ILE A 288 13.67 5.63 41.33
C ILE A 288 14.19 7.08 41.42
N GLY A 289 13.96 7.79 42.53
CA GLY A 289 14.47 9.14 42.77
C GLY A 289 13.85 10.19 41.85
N THR A 290 12.54 10.18 41.65
CA THR A 290 11.85 11.11 40.73
C THR A 290 10.70 11.85 41.42
N SER A 291 10.00 12.71 40.68
CA SER A 291 8.79 13.36 41.15
C SER A 291 7.55 12.46 41.00
N ARG A 292 6.50 12.77 41.80
CA ARG A 292 5.21 12.07 41.70
C ARG A 292 4.65 12.02 40.27
N LYS A 293 4.81 13.12 39.52
CA LYS A 293 4.34 13.24 38.15
C LYS A 293 4.87 12.12 37.27
N TYR A 294 6.17 11.91 37.27
CA TYR A 294 6.80 10.92 36.38
C TYR A 294 6.64 9.49 36.90
N ALA A 295 6.60 9.30 38.22
CA ALA A 295 6.33 7.98 38.78
C ALA A 295 4.93 7.46 38.42
N VAL A 296 3.92 8.35 38.38
CA VAL A 296 2.56 8.01 37.93
C VAL A 296 2.54 7.55 36.50
N GLU A 297 3.19 8.28 35.58
CA GLU A 297 3.20 7.95 34.14
C GLU A 297 3.80 6.55 33.87
N ILE A 298 4.88 6.19 34.57
CA ILE A 298 5.50 4.87 34.46
C ILE A 298 4.57 3.78 35.00
N LEU A 299 3.99 4.00 36.17
CA LEU A 299 3.11 3.02 36.80
C LEU A 299 1.81 2.81 36.01
N GLU A 300 1.20 3.86 35.46
CA GLU A 300 0.01 3.75 34.61
C GLU A 300 0.32 2.97 33.32
N TYR A 301 1.49 3.20 32.72
CA TYR A 301 1.93 2.41 31.59
C TYR A 301 2.08 0.91 31.93
N LEU A 302 2.65 0.59 33.11
CA LEU A 302 2.78 -0.80 33.57
C LEU A 302 1.42 -1.45 33.84
N ASP A 303 0.45 -0.69 34.39
CA ASP A 303 -0.93 -1.14 34.57
C ASP A 303 -1.63 -1.37 33.22
N GLU A 304 -1.47 -0.47 32.24
CA GLU A 304 -2.00 -0.61 30.87
C GLU A 304 -1.43 -1.86 30.16
N LYS A 305 -0.14 -2.12 30.35
CA LYS A 305 0.53 -3.30 29.79
C LYS A 305 0.25 -4.59 30.56
N LYS A 306 -0.57 -4.53 31.59
CA LYS A 306 -0.91 -5.68 32.44
C LYS A 306 0.32 -6.33 33.08
N ILE A 307 1.33 -5.56 33.39
CA ILE A 307 2.51 -5.98 34.14
C ILE A 307 2.22 -5.84 35.65
N THR A 308 1.50 -4.78 36.00
CA THR A 308 1.02 -4.52 37.35
C THR A 308 -0.48 -4.32 37.35
N MET A 309 -1.07 -4.41 38.55
CA MET A 309 -2.47 -4.10 38.83
C MET A 309 -2.55 -3.24 40.08
N LYS A 310 -3.31 -2.16 39.97
CA LYS A 310 -3.56 -1.30 41.14
C LYS A 310 -4.59 -1.97 42.07
N VAL A 311 -4.21 -2.13 43.34
CA VAL A 311 -5.07 -2.62 44.41
C VAL A 311 -5.02 -1.57 45.51
N ASP A 312 -6.13 -0.90 45.78
CA ASP A 312 -6.21 0.26 46.67
C ASP A 312 -5.17 1.34 46.32
N ASP A 313 -4.25 1.64 47.23
CA ASP A 313 -3.17 2.63 47.07
C ASP A 313 -1.83 2.00 46.63
N ALA A 314 -1.80 0.68 46.44
CA ALA A 314 -0.60 -0.06 46.04
C ALA A 314 -0.76 -0.75 44.69
N ARG A 315 0.31 -1.35 44.21
CA ARG A 315 0.36 -2.18 43.01
C ARG A 315 0.99 -3.53 43.30
N VAL A 316 0.46 -4.54 42.65
CA VAL A 316 0.96 -5.92 42.67
C VAL A 316 1.36 -6.34 41.25
N LEU A 317 2.22 -7.34 41.14
CA LEU A 317 2.53 -7.96 39.81
C LEU A 317 1.39 -8.87 39.38
N LEU A 318 1.12 -8.90 38.08
CA LEU A 318 0.18 -9.83 37.44
C LEU A 318 0.86 -11.07 36.92
#